data_996212bfb4f7f2c6d858fb7a6a49bf2e
#
_entry.id   996212bfb4f7f2c6d858fb7a6a49bf2e
#
_cell.length_a   1.000
_cell.length_b   1.000
_cell.length_c   1.000
_cell.angle_alpha   90.00
_cell.angle_beta   90.00
_cell.angle_gamma   90.00
#
_symmetry.space_group_name_H-M   'P 1'
#
loop_
_entity.id
_entity.type
_entity.pdbx_description
1 polymer ?
#
loop_
_entity_poly.entity_id
_entity_poly.type
_entity_poly.pdbx_seq_one_letter_code
_entity_poly.pdbx_strand_id
1 'polypeptide(L)'
;MWGTAYRIQAEKVAEVREYLDIREINGYTIHYTNFYPADGSATIKTLVYIGTPDNDQFMGPQDPQKLAEHIYKSVGPSGLNKDYLLSLEKALDTLSTESGDEHIKDLANMVRKIEQGAHVEPGYAVSEPVGTGFKRVGSTDEQETEK
;
A
#
# COMPACT_ATOMS: atom_id res chain seq x y z
N MET A 1 -7.78 -5.42 -13.22
CA MET A 1 -6.76 -5.45 -12.14
C MET A 1 -6.45 -6.89 -11.80
N TRP A 2 -5.19 -7.25 -11.76
CA TRP A 2 -4.68 -8.55 -11.33
C TRP A 2 -4.35 -8.55 -9.84
N GLY A 3 -4.42 -9.71 -9.21
CA GLY A 3 -4.09 -9.87 -7.80
C GLY A 3 -4.31 -11.28 -7.30
N THR A 4 -4.05 -11.49 -6.01
CA THR A 4 -4.25 -12.79 -5.35
C THR A 4 -5.41 -12.70 -4.37
N ALA A 5 -6.36 -13.62 -4.48
CA ALA A 5 -7.43 -13.78 -3.50
C ALA A 5 -7.06 -14.86 -2.48
N TYR A 6 -7.26 -14.55 -1.20
CA TYR A 6 -7.01 -15.48 -0.08
C TYR A 6 -8.32 -15.98 0.51
N ARG A 7 -8.45 -17.28 0.67
CA ARG A 7 -9.57 -17.87 1.39
C ARG A 7 -9.26 -17.91 2.89
N ILE A 8 -10.04 -17.18 3.65
CA ILE A 8 -9.93 -17.19 5.12
C ILE A 8 -10.75 -18.36 5.68
N GLN A 9 -10.17 -19.12 6.60
CA GLN A 9 -10.88 -20.18 7.32
C GLN A 9 -12.02 -19.56 8.13
N ALA A 10 -13.18 -20.23 8.19
CA ALA A 10 -14.39 -19.67 8.79
C ALA A 10 -14.19 -19.21 10.25
N GLU A 11 -13.44 -20.01 11.03
CA GLU A 11 -13.10 -19.73 12.41
C GLU A 11 -12.16 -18.53 12.61
N LYS A 12 -11.45 -18.12 11.54
CA LYS A 12 -10.51 -16.98 11.55
C LYS A 12 -11.08 -15.69 10.94
N VAL A 13 -12.29 -15.73 10.41
CA VAL A 13 -12.87 -14.58 9.71
C VAL A 13 -13.00 -13.37 10.63
N ALA A 14 -13.46 -13.55 11.87
CA ALA A 14 -13.63 -12.45 12.82
C ALA A 14 -12.29 -11.81 13.17
N GLU A 15 -11.29 -12.63 13.51
CA GLU A 15 -9.93 -12.19 13.86
C GLU A 15 -9.25 -11.43 12.70
N VAL A 16 -9.33 -11.97 11.48
CA VAL A 16 -8.73 -11.34 10.30
C VAL A 16 -9.44 -10.04 9.96
N ARG A 17 -10.77 -9.97 10.10
CA ARG A 17 -11.53 -8.76 9.86
C ARG A 17 -11.14 -7.66 10.83
N GLU A 18 -11.09 -7.94 12.13
CA GLU A 18 -10.67 -6.98 13.15
C GLU A 18 -9.26 -6.47 12.89
N TYR A 19 -8.33 -7.36 12.53
CA TYR A 19 -6.97 -6.99 12.15
C TYR A 19 -6.93 -6.06 10.93
N LEU A 20 -7.72 -6.35 9.88
CA LEU A 20 -7.77 -5.51 8.68
C LEU A 20 -8.45 -4.17 8.96
N ASP A 21 -9.52 -4.13 9.75
CA ASP A 21 -10.20 -2.89 10.12
C ASP A 21 -9.26 -1.93 10.86
N ILE A 22 -8.32 -2.45 11.67
CA ILE A 22 -7.26 -1.65 12.31
C ILE A 22 -6.22 -1.17 11.31
N ARG A 23 -5.87 -1.97 10.31
CA ARG A 23 -4.85 -1.60 9.30
C ARG A 23 -5.35 -0.63 8.26
N GLU A 24 -6.61 -0.75 7.88
CA GLU A 24 -7.25 0.03 6.83
C GLU A 24 -8.03 1.25 7.40
N ILE A 25 -7.63 1.71 8.59
CA ILE A 25 -8.28 2.80 9.37
C ILE A 25 -8.29 4.16 8.65
N ASN A 26 -7.47 4.33 7.60
CA ASN A 26 -7.29 5.62 6.93
C ASN A 26 -8.36 5.93 5.86
N GLY A 27 -9.63 5.63 6.16
CA GLY A 27 -10.76 5.99 5.30
C GLY A 27 -10.99 5.06 4.12
N TYR A 28 -10.40 3.86 4.13
CA TYR A 28 -10.73 2.83 3.16
C TYR A 28 -12.13 2.27 3.42
N THR A 29 -12.88 2.04 2.34
CA THR A 29 -14.22 1.45 2.39
C THR A 29 -14.22 0.00 1.93
N ILE A 30 -15.11 -0.81 2.53
CA ILE A 30 -15.25 -2.23 2.19
C ILE A 30 -16.16 -2.37 0.98
N HIS A 31 -15.67 -3.08 -0.03
CA HIS A 31 -16.42 -3.40 -1.23
C HIS A 31 -16.44 -4.90 -1.48
N TYR A 32 -17.47 -5.37 -2.18
CA TYR A 32 -17.57 -6.77 -2.63
C TYR A 32 -17.55 -6.79 -4.15
N THR A 33 -16.55 -7.48 -4.72
CA THR A 33 -16.38 -7.59 -6.16
C THR A 33 -16.27 -9.05 -6.59
N ASN A 34 -16.41 -9.30 -7.89
CA ASN A 34 -16.18 -10.60 -8.45
C ASN A 34 -14.68 -10.80 -8.67
N PHE A 35 -14.17 -11.94 -8.21
CA PHE A 35 -12.85 -12.45 -8.53
C PHE A 35 -12.99 -13.56 -9.59
N TYR A 36 -12.27 -13.42 -10.68
CA TYR A 36 -12.24 -14.36 -11.80
C TYR A 36 -10.92 -15.14 -11.75
N PRO A 37 -10.93 -16.40 -11.30
CA PRO A 37 -9.71 -17.19 -11.23
C PRO A 37 -9.07 -17.40 -12.60
N ALA A 38 -7.73 -17.29 -12.68
CA ALA A 38 -6.99 -17.44 -13.91
C ALA A 38 -7.03 -18.88 -14.49
N ASP A 39 -7.34 -19.87 -13.65
CA ASP A 39 -7.51 -21.28 -14.05
C ASP A 39 -8.88 -21.58 -14.67
N GLY A 40 -9.74 -20.57 -14.83
CA GLY A 40 -11.09 -20.73 -15.39
C GLY A 40 -12.11 -21.35 -14.42
N SER A 41 -11.77 -21.52 -13.16
CA SER A 41 -12.72 -22.00 -12.16
C SER A 41 -13.83 -20.98 -11.88
N ALA A 42 -14.85 -21.37 -11.10
CA ALA A 42 -16.03 -20.54 -10.86
C ALA A 42 -15.66 -19.19 -10.22
N THR A 43 -16.34 -18.13 -10.69
CA THR A 43 -16.22 -16.79 -10.12
C THR A 43 -16.55 -16.78 -8.64
N ILE A 44 -15.73 -16.09 -7.86
CA ILE A 44 -15.84 -15.99 -6.41
C ILE A 44 -16.17 -14.55 -6.03
N LYS A 45 -17.08 -14.37 -5.08
CA LYS A 45 -17.31 -13.06 -4.43
C LYS A 45 -16.21 -12.80 -3.42
N THR A 46 -15.47 -11.72 -3.58
CA THR A 46 -14.38 -11.35 -2.66
C THR A 46 -14.59 -9.96 -2.06
N LEU A 47 -14.06 -9.76 -0.87
CA LEU A 47 -14.01 -8.48 -0.18
C LEU A 47 -12.71 -7.77 -0.55
N VAL A 48 -12.78 -6.46 -0.82
CA VAL A 48 -11.64 -5.59 -1.05
C VAL A 48 -11.82 -4.28 -0.28
N TYR A 49 -10.71 -3.69 0.17
CA TYR A 49 -10.69 -2.34 0.71
C TYR A 49 -10.27 -1.38 -0.40
N ILE A 50 -10.99 -0.27 -0.57
CA ILE A 50 -10.72 0.71 -1.62
C ILE A 50 -10.70 2.11 -1.02
N GLY A 51 -9.65 2.89 -1.32
CA GLY A 51 -9.64 4.33 -1.10
C GLY A 51 -10.38 5.03 -2.24
N THR A 52 -11.59 5.49 -1.96
CA THR A 52 -12.46 6.15 -2.94
C THR A 52 -12.24 7.67 -2.96
N PRO A 53 -12.68 8.42 -3.99
CA PRO A 53 -12.46 9.86 -4.10
C PRO A 53 -13.05 10.72 -2.96
N ASP A 54 -13.99 10.18 -2.20
CA ASP A 54 -14.56 10.78 -0.99
C ASP A 54 -13.71 10.55 0.28
N ASN A 55 -12.63 9.80 0.19
CA ASN A 55 -11.65 9.68 1.26
C ASN A 55 -10.78 10.95 1.33
N ASP A 56 -10.69 11.58 2.51
CA ASP A 56 -9.88 12.79 2.73
C ASP A 56 -8.40 12.64 2.38
N GLN A 57 -7.89 11.40 2.32
CA GLN A 57 -6.52 11.10 1.93
C GLN A 57 -6.36 10.74 0.44
N PHE A 58 -7.44 10.83 -0.34
CA PHE A 58 -7.38 10.55 -1.77
C PHE A 58 -6.69 11.67 -2.52
N MET A 59 -5.49 11.39 -3.03
CA MET A 59 -4.66 12.40 -3.71
C MET A 59 -5.06 12.65 -5.17
N GLY A 60 -5.89 11.78 -5.76
CA GLY A 60 -6.26 11.87 -7.18
C GLY A 60 -5.10 11.68 -8.16
N PRO A 61 -5.33 11.95 -9.44
CA PRO A 61 -4.29 11.90 -10.46
C PRO A 61 -3.20 12.94 -10.21
N GLN A 62 -1.94 12.53 -10.32
CA GLN A 62 -0.77 13.37 -10.12
C GLN A 62 0.16 13.33 -11.34
N ASP A 63 1.04 14.33 -11.45
CA ASP A 63 2.14 14.28 -12.39
C ASP A 63 3.05 13.09 -12.08
N PRO A 64 3.32 12.19 -13.04
CA PRO A 64 4.06 10.95 -12.79
C PRO A 64 5.48 11.18 -12.26
N GLN A 65 6.16 12.22 -12.71
CA GLN A 65 7.52 12.53 -12.27
C GLN A 65 7.53 12.98 -10.81
N LYS A 66 6.60 13.87 -10.43
CA LYS A 66 6.46 14.32 -9.04
C LYS A 66 6.03 13.18 -8.12
N LEU A 67 5.17 12.30 -8.60
CA LEU A 67 4.76 11.10 -7.86
C LEU A 67 5.95 10.17 -7.62
N ALA A 68 6.77 9.91 -8.63
CA ALA A 68 7.98 9.10 -8.50
C ALA A 68 8.98 9.70 -7.49
N GLU A 69 9.19 11.02 -7.53
CA GLU A 69 10.04 11.72 -6.57
C GLU A 69 9.49 11.65 -5.14
N HIS A 70 8.17 11.76 -5.00
CA HIS A 70 7.51 11.61 -3.71
C HIS A 70 7.67 10.19 -3.16
N ILE A 71 7.40 9.17 -3.98
CA ILE A 71 7.59 7.75 -3.62
C ILE A 71 9.05 7.48 -3.21
N TYR A 72 10.01 8.01 -3.97
CA TYR A 72 11.44 7.81 -3.69
C TYR A 72 11.86 8.34 -2.31
N LYS A 73 11.30 9.48 -1.90
CA LYS A 73 11.62 10.17 -0.63
C LYS A 73 10.80 9.68 0.56
N SER A 74 9.68 9.00 0.32
CA SER A 74 8.73 8.63 1.37
C SER A 74 9.16 7.39 2.13
N VAL A 75 9.00 7.45 3.45
CA VAL A 75 9.25 6.35 4.39
C VAL A 75 8.02 6.18 5.27
N GLY A 76 7.48 4.97 5.32
CA GLY A 76 6.36 4.61 6.20
C GLY A 76 6.78 3.66 7.31
N PRO A 77 5.84 3.26 8.18
CA PRO A 77 6.11 2.26 9.23
C PRO A 77 6.65 0.93 8.71
N SER A 78 6.33 0.59 7.45
CA SER A 78 6.75 -0.65 6.78
C SER A 78 8.04 -0.50 5.97
N GLY A 79 8.72 0.66 6.02
CA GLY A 79 9.96 0.91 5.31
C GLY A 79 9.83 1.92 4.16
N LEU A 80 10.77 1.86 3.23
CA LEU A 80 10.85 2.78 2.10
C LEU A 80 9.72 2.52 1.09
N ASN A 81 9.04 3.59 0.67
CA ASN A 81 7.93 3.46 -0.27
C ASN A 81 8.38 3.00 -1.66
N LYS A 82 9.61 3.35 -2.07
CA LYS A 82 10.22 2.82 -3.30
C LYS A 82 10.32 1.29 -3.30
N ASP A 83 10.66 0.68 -2.16
CA ASP A 83 10.80 -0.78 -2.06
C ASP A 83 9.43 -1.47 -2.22
N TYR A 84 8.38 -0.84 -1.71
CA TYR A 84 7.01 -1.29 -1.94
C TYR A 84 6.66 -1.27 -3.43
N LEU A 85 6.93 -0.16 -4.14
CA LEU A 85 6.64 -0.02 -5.57
C LEU A 85 7.40 -1.07 -6.40
N LEU A 86 8.70 -1.25 -6.15
CA LEU A 86 9.53 -2.21 -6.88
C LEU A 86 9.11 -3.67 -6.60
N SER A 87 8.68 -3.94 -5.37
CA SER A 87 8.14 -5.26 -4.99
C SER A 87 6.79 -5.53 -5.65
N LEU A 88 5.93 -4.51 -5.76
CA LEU A 88 4.64 -4.60 -6.45
C LEU A 88 4.81 -4.89 -7.93
N GLU A 89 5.69 -4.18 -8.62
CA GLU A 89 6.04 -4.45 -10.02
C GLU A 89 6.46 -5.91 -10.21
N LYS A 90 7.42 -6.38 -9.41
CA LYS A 90 7.90 -7.76 -9.47
C LYS A 90 6.79 -8.78 -9.18
N ALA A 91 5.92 -8.50 -8.21
CA ALA A 91 4.80 -9.38 -7.89
C ALA A 91 3.82 -9.49 -9.05
N LEU A 92 3.47 -8.36 -9.68
CA LEU A 92 2.60 -8.35 -10.86
C LEU A 92 3.22 -9.15 -12.01
N ASP A 93 4.49 -8.93 -12.34
CA ASP A 93 5.16 -9.65 -13.43
C ASP A 93 5.26 -11.17 -13.20
N THR A 94 5.20 -11.60 -11.92
CA THR A 94 5.26 -13.04 -11.55
C THR A 94 3.89 -13.72 -11.53
N LEU A 95 2.80 -12.98 -11.38
CA LEU A 95 1.44 -13.55 -11.29
C LEU A 95 0.99 -14.20 -12.60
N SER A 96 1.21 -13.52 -13.74
CA SER A 96 0.82 -13.98 -15.07
C SER A 96 1.58 -13.19 -16.14
N THR A 97 1.65 -13.70 -17.35
CA THR A 97 2.15 -12.94 -18.52
C THR A 97 1.29 -11.73 -18.87
N GLU A 98 0.04 -11.71 -18.40
CA GLU A 98 -0.95 -10.66 -18.68
C GLU A 98 -1.16 -9.69 -17.48
N SER A 99 -0.51 -9.95 -16.34
CA SER A 99 -0.74 -9.19 -15.10
C SER A 99 0.13 -7.93 -14.97
N GLY A 100 1.05 -7.70 -15.90
CA GLY A 100 1.88 -6.51 -15.92
C GLY A 100 1.02 -5.24 -16.01
N ASP A 101 1.41 -4.22 -15.25
CA ASP A 101 0.73 -2.92 -15.21
C ASP A 101 1.70 -1.84 -15.73
N GLU A 102 1.35 -1.19 -16.83
CA GLU A 102 2.22 -0.17 -17.48
C GLU A 102 2.47 1.02 -16.56
N HIS A 103 1.46 1.48 -15.82
CA HIS A 103 1.61 2.60 -14.90
C HIS A 103 2.61 2.27 -13.78
N ILE A 104 2.53 1.08 -13.22
CA ILE A 104 3.48 0.63 -12.19
C ILE A 104 4.89 0.50 -12.77
N LYS A 105 5.05 -0.03 -13.97
CA LYS A 105 6.34 -0.14 -14.65
C LYS A 105 6.96 1.23 -14.92
N ASP A 106 6.17 2.18 -15.40
CA ASP A 106 6.64 3.53 -15.68
C ASP A 106 7.11 4.23 -14.40
N LEU A 107 6.33 4.17 -13.33
CA LEU A 107 6.72 4.73 -12.02
C LEU A 107 7.98 4.06 -11.47
N ALA A 108 8.07 2.73 -11.53
CA ALA A 108 9.25 2.00 -11.09
C ALA A 108 10.50 2.41 -11.88
N ASN A 109 10.39 2.59 -13.19
CA ASN A 109 11.49 3.06 -14.02
C ASN A 109 11.90 4.51 -13.68
N MET A 110 10.95 5.39 -13.39
CA MET A 110 11.25 6.76 -12.93
C MET A 110 11.99 6.75 -11.58
N VAL A 111 11.53 5.94 -10.63
CA VAL A 111 12.18 5.79 -9.32
C VAL A 111 13.61 5.26 -9.45
N ARG A 112 13.85 4.24 -10.31
CA ARG A 112 15.21 3.74 -10.59
C ARG A 112 16.13 4.81 -11.20
N LYS A 113 15.62 5.65 -12.10
CA LYS A 113 16.38 6.77 -12.68
C LYS A 113 16.75 7.81 -11.63
N ILE A 114 15.82 8.15 -10.73
CA ILE A 114 16.08 9.07 -9.61
C ILE A 114 17.19 8.49 -8.71
N GLU A 115 17.11 7.21 -8.37
CA GLU A 115 18.10 6.52 -7.54
C GLU A 115 19.49 6.54 -8.19
N GLN A 116 19.59 6.27 -9.50
CA GLN A 116 20.85 6.33 -10.24
C GLN A 116 21.41 7.76 -10.31
N GLY A 117 20.56 8.77 -10.49
CA GLY A 117 20.95 10.19 -10.47
C GLY A 117 21.43 10.65 -9.09
N ALA A 118 20.82 10.17 -8.02
CA ALA A 118 21.22 10.46 -6.65
C ALA A 118 22.61 9.86 -6.28
N HIS A 119 23.02 8.79 -6.96
CA HIS A 119 24.35 8.20 -6.79
C HIS A 119 25.47 8.96 -7.52
N VAL A 120 25.14 9.89 -8.42
CA VAL A 120 26.12 10.65 -9.24
C VAL A 120 26.49 12.00 -8.60
N GLU A 121 25.71 12.49 -7.63
CA GLU A 121 26.01 13.75 -6.93
C GLU A 121 26.65 13.48 -5.54
N PRO A 122 27.99 13.65 -5.38
CA PRO A 122 28.60 13.68 -4.06
C PRO A 122 28.41 15.09 -3.47
N GLY A 123 27.37 15.31 -2.66
CA GLY A 123 27.24 16.59 -1.99
C GLY A 123 25.91 16.98 -1.40
N TYR A 124 24.92 16.12 -1.26
CA TYR A 124 23.73 16.47 -0.49
C TYR A 124 23.77 15.86 0.89
N ALA A 125 24.05 16.70 1.88
CA ALA A 125 23.83 16.37 3.28
C ALA A 125 22.34 16.02 3.47
N VAL A 126 22.08 14.83 4.04
CA VAL A 126 20.76 14.39 4.46
C VAL A 126 20.24 15.41 5.46
N SER A 127 19.34 16.29 5.03
CA SER A 127 18.55 17.09 5.95
C SER A 127 17.63 16.13 6.71
N GLU A 128 17.63 16.26 8.03
CA GLU A 128 16.82 15.48 8.95
C GLU A 128 15.35 15.39 8.49
N PRO A 129 14.67 14.25 8.73
CA PRO A 129 13.29 14.10 8.33
C PRO A 129 12.45 15.16 9.05
N VAL A 130 11.77 16.00 8.26
CA VAL A 130 10.74 16.91 8.78
C VAL A 130 9.69 16.03 9.43
N GLY A 131 9.65 16.10 10.76
CA GLY A 131 8.71 15.36 11.57
C GLY A 131 7.27 15.75 11.22
N THR A 132 6.60 14.92 10.43
CA THR A 132 5.15 14.93 10.37
C THR A 132 4.66 14.43 11.71
N GLY A 133 4.15 15.37 12.53
CA GLY A 133 3.68 15.08 13.88
C GLY A 133 2.43 14.18 13.86
N PHE A 134 2.63 12.89 13.80
CA PHE A 134 1.61 11.94 14.19
C PHE A 134 1.54 11.95 15.74
N LYS A 135 0.53 12.60 16.29
CA LYS A 135 0.20 12.46 17.69
C LYS A 135 -0.22 11.01 17.93
N ARG A 136 0.61 10.27 18.64
CA ARG A 136 0.24 9.00 19.25
C ARG A 136 -0.93 9.28 20.19
N VAL A 137 -2.12 8.73 19.89
CA VAL A 137 -3.21 8.65 20.84
C VAL A 137 -2.76 7.63 21.89
N GLY A 138 -2.53 8.10 23.12
CA GLY A 138 -2.06 7.27 24.21
C GLY A 138 -3.10 6.22 24.56
N SER A 139 -2.62 4.98 24.76
CA SER A 139 -3.37 3.94 25.45
C SER A 139 -3.73 4.46 26.83
N THR A 140 -5.01 4.53 27.14
CA THR A 140 -5.52 4.69 28.49
C THR A 140 -5.32 3.38 29.23
N ASP A 141 -4.34 3.33 30.12
CA ASP A 141 -4.24 2.28 31.13
C ASP A 141 -5.49 2.34 32.01
N GLU A 142 -6.35 1.35 31.87
CA GLU A 142 -7.40 1.10 32.87
C GLU A 142 -6.73 0.47 34.08
N GLN A 143 -6.60 1.26 35.14
CA GLN A 143 -6.29 0.77 36.47
C GLN A 143 -7.51 0.02 37.03
N GLU A 144 -7.37 -1.30 37.16
CA GLU A 144 -8.21 -2.09 38.04
C GLU A 144 -8.03 -1.60 39.47
N THR A 145 -9.09 -1.08 40.07
CA THR A 145 -9.21 -0.96 41.54
C THR A 145 -10.16 -2.02 42.04
N GLU A 146 -9.58 -3.03 42.71
CA GLU A 146 -10.31 -3.91 43.62
C GLU A 146 -11.08 -3.13 44.69
N LYS A 147 -12.35 -3.48 44.83
CA LYS A 147 -13.04 -3.60 46.13
C LYS A 147 -14.25 -4.49 46.00
#